data_67c8a13aa7c01a7b8f27c6fe7db6fcfe
#
_entry.id   67c8a13aa7c01a7b8f27c6fe7db6fcfe
#
_cell.length_a   1.000
_cell.length_b   1.000
_cell.length_c   1.000
_cell.angle_alpha   90.00
_cell.angle_beta   90.00
_cell.angle_gamma   90.00
#
_symmetry.space_group_name_H-M   'P 1'
#
loop_
_entity.id
_entity.type
_entity.pdbx_description
1 polymer ?
#
loop_
_entity_poly.entity_id
_entity_poly.type
_entity_poly.pdbx_seq_one_letter_code
_entity_poly.pdbx_strand_id
1 'polypeptide(L)'
;EENTSVPESSQLYRIEENTSVSESSESYILNENTSKSSVTFDIVDSHPQHECLNLDLNRFVDVFGVYVISHSSIPDEYILHTAKILAEYIDNDIDGVPDDMNVLTQLLERNYVMPVWTEILEEKTRENVRTYCEDDIGFGAVMYYERDRWPLNGMIYDGVWDNNLEEVWHTLSKGWYAAYPEYFGVGYYGFSSRSVLAHSMDLARGGRFKEIPDKYPDDAWYSYDDKTCGYGC
;
A
#
# COMPACT_ATOMS: atom_id res chain seq x y z
N GLU A 1 -11.84 -10.79 -48.99
CA GLU A 1 -11.37 -9.40 -48.84
C GLU A 1 -12.35 -8.67 -47.90
N GLU A 2 -12.14 -8.78 -46.60
CA GLU A 2 -12.84 -7.97 -45.58
C GLU A 2 -11.81 -7.10 -44.87
N ASN A 3 -11.99 -5.83 -45.09
CA ASN A 3 -11.20 -4.73 -44.59
C ASN A 3 -11.68 -4.37 -43.20
N THR A 4 -11.00 -4.81 -42.15
CA THR A 4 -11.26 -4.39 -40.77
C THR A 4 -10.31 -3.26 -40.39
N SER A 5 -10.83 -2.05 -40.40
CA SER A 5 -10.20 -0.84 -39.89
C SER A 5 -10.06 -0.89 -38.37
N VAL A 6 -8.83 -0.81 -37.91
CA VAL A 6 -8.46 -0.59 -36.48
C VAL A 6 -8.72 0.87 -36.13
N PRO A 7 -9.35 1.21 -35.00
CA PRO A 7 -9.48 2.60 -34.60
C PRO A 7 -8.14 3.13 -34.04
N GLU A 8 -7.68 4.20 -34.66
CA GLU A 8 -6.61 5.07 -34.19
C GLU A 8 -7.05 5.80 -32.92
N SER A 9 -6.49 5.47 -31.77
CA SER A 9 -6.31 6.44 -30.67
C SER A 9 -5.22 5.94 -29.70
N SER A 10 -3.98 6.06 -30.12
CA SER A 10 -2.84 6.08 -29.19
C SER A 10 -2.13 7.41 -29.37
N GLN A 11 -2.53 8.43 -28.58
CA GLN A 11 -1.69 9.59 -28.37
C GLN A 11 -0.56 9.20 -27.43
N LEU A 12 0.56 8.84 -28.04
CA LEU A 12 1.85 8.72 -27.37
C LEU A 12 2.27 10.09 -26.89
N TYR A 13 2.41 10.26 -25.59
CA TYR A 13 3.09 11.39 -24.99
C TYR A 13 4.57 11.36 -25.42
N ARG A 14 4.93 12.26 -26.30
CA ARG A 14 6.32 12.50 -26.70
C ARG A 14 6.94 13.45 -25.70
N ILE A 15 7.85 12.95 -24.88
CA ILE A 15 8.72 13.81 -24.06
C ILE A 15 9.78 14.36 -25.02
N GLU A 16 9.72 15.66 -25.34
CA GLU A 16 10.79 16.36 -26.01
C GLU A 16 11.87 16.72 -24.98
N GLU A 17 13.01 16.07 -25.07
CA GLU A 17 14.23 16.47 -24.38
C GLU A 17 14.73 17.79 -25.00
N ASN A 18 14.53 18.88 -24.29
CA ASN A 18 15.18 20.15 -24.61
C ASN A 18 16.34 20.35 -23.64
N THR A 19 17.53 19.89 -24.06
CA THR A 19 18.80 20.22 -23.42
C THR A 19 19.24 21.60 -23.86
N SER A 20 19.07 22.59 -22.97
CA SER A 20 19.92 23.80 -22.98
C SER A 20 20.24 24.16 -21.54
N VAL A 21 21.45 23.80 -21.13
CA VAL A 21 22.06 24.22 -19.87
C VAL A 21 22.43 25.67 -19.99
N SER A 22 21.77 26.54 -19.20
CA SER A 22 22.33 27.85 -18.83
C SER A 22 22.33 27.90 -17.30
N GLU A 23 23.54 27.92 -16.75
CA GLU A 23 23.78 28.23 -15.34
C GLU A 23 23.25 29.63 -15.03
N SER A 24 22.20 29.70 -14.25
CA SER A 24 21.91 30.86 -13.43
C SER A 24 21.40 30.34 -12.06
N SER A 25 22.22 30.61 -11.07
CA SER A 25 21.90 30.40 -9.67
C SER A 25 20.78 31.36 -9.25
N GLU A 26 19.53 30.92 -9.41
CA GLU A 26 18.39 31.53 -8.74
C GLU A 26 18.09 30.71 -7.48
N SER A 27 18.37 31.36 -6.35
CA SER A 27 17.92 30.87 -5.04
C SER A 27 16.39 30.86 -5.02
N TYR A 28 15.77 29.67 -5.09
CA TYR A 28 14.36 29.49 -4.80
C TYR A 28 14.15 29.74 -3.30
N ILE A 29 13.70 30.94 -2.97
CA ILE A 29 13.10 31.20 -1.67
C ILE A 29 11.74 30.50 -1.70
N LEU A 30 11.67 29.31 -1.11
CA LEU A 30 10.40 28.69 -0.76
C LEU A 30 9.72 29.63 0.25
N ASN A 31 8.67 30.31 -0.19
CA ASN A 31 7.78 31.02 0.71
C ASN A 31 7.09 29.97 1.60
N GLU A 32 7.66 29.71 2.77
CA GLU A 32 7.05 28.96 3.87
C GLU A 32 5.91 29.75 4.50
N ASN A 33 4.82 29.92 3.78
CA ASN A 33 3.58 30.48 4.35
C ASN A 33 2.34 29.75 3.78
N THR A 34 2.42 28.45 3.62
CA THR A 34 1.26 27.56 3.72
C THR A 34 1.32 26.95 5.10
N SER A 35 0.35 27.29 5.97
CA SER A 35 0.13 26.59 7.22
C SER A 35 -0.11 25.10 6.85
N LYS A 36 0.93 24.27 6.94
CA LYS A 36 0.75 22.82 6.92
C LYS A 36 -0.16 22.51 8.09
N SER A 37 -1.41 22.15 7.83
CA SER A 37 -2.26 21.56 8.84
C SER A 37 -1.58 20.22 9.21
N SER A 38 -0.95 20.17 10.37
CA SER A 38 -0.43 18.93 10.90
C SER A 38 -1.62 18.09 11.33
N VAL A 39 -1.88 17.00 10.64
CA VAL A 39 -2.84 16.01 11.10
C VAL A 39 -2.26 15.39 12.35
N THR A 40 -2.98 15.51 13.48
CA THR A 40 -2.63 14.87 14.74
C THR A 40 -3.56 13.70 14.96
N PHE A 41 -3.00 12.56 15.35
CA PHE A 41 -3.76 11.36 15.67
C PHE A 41 -3.76 11.12 17.17
N ASP A 42 -4.90 10.66 17.68
CA ASP A 42 -5.03 10.20 19.05
C ASP A 42 -4.93 8.67 19.09
N ILE A 43 -4.18 8.15 20.06
CA ILE A 43 -4.15 6.73 20.36
C ILE A 43 -5.22 6.47 21.42
N VAL A 44 -6.18 5.61 21.09
CA VAL A 44 -7.21 5.16 22.03
C VAL A 44 -6.92 3.72 22.48
N ASP A 45 -7.45 3.33 23.64
CA ASP A 45 -7.18 2.05 24.29
C ASP A 45 -8.14 0.92 23.90
N SER A 46 -9.18 1.26 23.11
CA SER A 46 -10.18 0.30 22.66
C SER A 46 -10.68 0.60 21.26
N HIS A 47 -10.95 -0.47 20.47
CA HIS A 47 -11.60 -0.35 19.17
C HIS A 47 -13.11 -0.14 19.35
N PRO A 48 -13.71 0.88 18.72
CA PRO A 48 -15.11 1.23 18.99
C PRO A 48 -16.14 0.25 18.41
N GLN A 49 -15.78 -0.51 17.39
CA GLN A 49 -16.70 -1.39 16.66
C GLN A 49 -16.39 -2.88 16.86
N HIS A 50 -15.11 -3.25 16.99
CA HIS A 50 -14.67 -4.65 17.10
C HIS A 50 -14.09 -4.94 18.49
N GLU A 51 -14.96 -5.18 19.48
CA GLU A 51 -14.56 -5.47 20.86
C GLU A 51 -13.61 -6.67 20.97
N CYS A 52 -13.70 -7.63 20.04
CA CYS A 52 -12.82 -8.79 20.01
C CYS A 52 -11.34 -8.43 19.84
N LEU A 53 -11.02 -7.31 19.19
CA LEU A 53 -9.65 -6.81 19.06
C LEU A 53 -9.08 -6.36 20.42
N ASN A 54 -9.93 -5.94 21.35
CA ASN A 54 -9.52 -5.44 22.66
C ASN A 54 -9.04 -6.54 23.62
N LEU A 55 -9.13 -7.82 23.22
CA LEU A 55 -8.64 -8.94 24.03
C LEU A 55 -7.12 -8.96 24.18
N ASP A 56 -6.40 -8.55 23.13
CA ASP A 56 -4.94 -8.52 23.14
C ASP A 56 -4.37 -7.16 22.80
N LEU A 57 -5.16 -6.31 22.13
CA LEU A 57 -4.72 -5.00 21.66
C LEU A 57 -5.31 -3.90 22.53
N ASN A 58 -4.57 -2.84 22.70
CA ASN A 58 -5.00 -1.70 23.52
C ASN A 58 -4.42 -0.36 23.01
N ARG A 59 -4.08 -0.33 21.73
CA ARG A 59 -3.66 0.87 21.04
C ARG A 59 -4.26 0.88 19.64
N PHE A 60 -5.08 1.87 19.39
CA PHE A 60 -5.82 2.02 18.15
C PHE A 60 -5.74 3.46 17.69
N VAL A 61 -5.45 3.65 16.40
CA VAL A 61 -5.46 4.98 15.76
C VAL A 61 -6.42 4.93 14.59
N ASP A 62 -7.44 5.77 14.62
CA ASP A 62 -8.39 5.94 13.53
C ASP A 62 -7.76 6.76 12.40
N VAL A 63 -7.76 6.19 11.20
CA VAL A 63 -7.32 6.84 9.97
C VAL A 63 -8.42 6.68 8.92
N PHE A 64 -9.34 7.62 8.86
CA PHE A 64 -10.54 7.57 7.99
C PHE A 64 -11.38 6.29 8.17
N GLY A 65 -11.40 5.72 9.37
CA GLY A 65 -12.10 4.47 9.71
C GLY A 65 -11.28 3.21 9.49
N VAL A 66 -10.12 3.26 8.85
CA VAL A 66 -9.13 2.17 8.80
C VAL A 66 -8.22 2.31 10.01
N TYR A 67 -8.23 1.33 10.91
CA TYR A 67 -7.48 1.43 12.16
C TYR A 67 -6.07 0.90 12.04
N VAL A 68 -5.09 1.70 12.50
CA VAL A 68 -3.79 1.16 12.90
C VAL A 68 -3.94 0.56 14.27
N ILE A 69 -3.57 -0.70 14.44
CA ILE A 69 -3.79 -1.48 15.65
C ILE A 69 -2.48 -1.98 16.24
N SER A 70 -2.36 -1.95 17.56
CA SER A 70 -1.12 -2.33 18.21
C SER A 70 -1.32 -2.78 19.66
N HIS A 71 -0.22 -3.23 20.25
CA HIS A 71 -0.09 -3.66 21.63
C HIS A 71 0.65 -2.60 22.47
N SER A 72 0.39 -2.56 23.78
CA SER A 72 1.01 -1.62 24.72
C SER A 72 2.54 -1.68 24.79
N SER A 73 3.14 -2.75 24.32
CA SER A 73 4.60 -2.89 24.29
C SER A 73 5.26 -2.10 23.14
N ILE A 74 4.48 -1.63 22.17
CA ILE A 74 5.00 -0.87 21.04
C ILE A 74 4.97 0.62 21.40
N PRO A 75 6.07 1.36 21.22
CA PRO A 75 6.08 2.79 21.50
C PRO A 75 5.16 3.57 20.56
N ASP A 76 4.54 4.63 21.09
CA ASP A 76 3.54 5.45 20.39
C ASP A 76 4.05 6.00 19.05
N GLU A 77 5.31 6.39 19.01
CA GLU A 77 5.93 6.97 17.80
C GLU A 77 5.88 6.06 16.58
N TYR A 78 5.94 4.73 16.77
CA TYR A 78 5.87 3.75 15.69
C TYR A 78 4.45 3.63 15.13
N ILE A 79 3.47 3.57 16.02
CA ILE A 79 2.05 3.49 15.68
C ILE A 79 1.61 4.76 14.94
N LEU A 80 2.00 5.92 15.47
CA LEU A 80 1.69 7.23 14.88
C LEU A 80 2.39 7.44 13.54
N HIS A 81 3.60 6.89 13.35
CA HIS A 81 4.30 6.94 12.07
C HIS A 81 3.54 6.14 11.00
N THR A 82 3.15 4.91 11.31
CA THR A 82 2.33 4.09 10.41
C THR A 82 1.00 4.76 10.07
N ALA A 83 0.35 5.38 11.07
CA ALA A 83 -0.91 6.10 10.86
C ALA A 83 -0.75 7.31 9.92
N LYS A 84 0.37 8.04 10.02
CA LYS A 84 0.67 9.15 9.09
C LYS A 84 0.85 8.65 7.66
N ILE A 85 1.62 7.59 7.45
CA ILE A 85 1.80 7.02 6.11
C ILE A 85 0.48 6.52 5.54
N LEU A 86 -0.35 5.86 6.35
CA LEU A 86 -1.68 5.43 5.92
C LEU A 86 -2.58 6.61 5.54
N ALA A 87 -2.55 7.69 6.33
CA ALA A 87 -3.32 8.90 6.03
C ALA A 87 -2.85 9.55 4.73
N GLU A 88 -1.54 9.70 4.51
CA GLU A 88 -0.98 10.29 3.30
C GLU A 88 -1.27 9.44 2.04
N TYR A 89 -1.48 8.14 2.18
CA TYR A 89 -1.91 7.30 1.07
C TYR A 89 -3.42 7.37 0.78
N ILE A 90 -4.24 7.69 1.79
CA ILE A 90 -5.69 7.84 1.63
C ILE A 90 -6.06 9.25 1.17
N ASP A 91 -5.31 10.25 1.63
CA ASP A 91 -5.52 11.69 1.42
C ASP A 91 -4.13 12.32 1.14
N ASN A 92 -3.70 12.27 -0.11
CA ASN A 92 -2.35 12.63 -0.52
C ASN A 92 -2.09 14.16 -0.50
N ASP A 93 -3.13 14.96 -0.72
CA ASP A 93 -3.02 16.42 -0.68
C ASP A 93 -3.28 17.03 0.70
N ILE A 94 -3.64 16.17 1.68
CA ILE A 94 -3.80 16.51 3.11
C ILE A 94 -4.92 17.56 3.30
N ASP A 95 -5.99 17.46 2.51
CA ASP A 95 -7.14 18.35 2.64
C ASP A 95 -8.20 17.84 3.64
N GLY A 96 -8.04 16.63 4.17
CA GLY A 96 -8.92 15.96 5.11
C GLY A 96 -10.05 15.19 4.45
N VAL A 97 -9.99 15.02 3.13
CA VAL A 97 -10.96 14.25 2.34
C VAL A 97 -10.24 13.13 1.60
N PRO A 98 -10.64 11.87 1.75
CA PRO A 98 -10.02 10.77 1.02
C PRO A 98 -10.05 10.97 -0.50
N ASP A 99 -8.92 10.81 -1.17
CA ASP A 99 -8.78 10.98 -2.62
C ASP A 99 -9.66 10.01 -3.42
N ASP A 100 -9.88 8.81 -2.89
CA ASP A 100 -10.70 7.78 -3.53
C ASP A 100 -11.63 7.08 -2.54
N MET A 101 -12.88 7.54 -2.48
CA MET A 101 -13.91 6.99 -1.60
C MET A 101 -14.30 5.55 -1.96
N ASN A 102 -14.13 5.10 -3.22
CA ASN A 102 -14.45 3.73 -3.57
C ASN A 102 -13.41 2.78 -2.97
N VAL A 103 -12.13 3.16 -3.03
CA VAL A 103 -11.03 2.40 -2.40
C VAL A 103 -11.23 2.33 -0.90
N LEU A 104 -11.47 3.47 -0.25
CA LEU A 104 -11.72 3.52 1.18
C LEU A 104 -12.92 2.66 1.59
N THR A 105 -14.04 2.77 0.86
CA THR A 105 -15.24 1.95 1.12
C THR A 105 -14.92 0.46 1.09
N GLN A 106 -14.10 0.01 0.14
CA GLN A 106 -13.72 -1.41 0.06
C GLN A 106 -12.85 -1.86 1.23
N LEU A 107 -12.03 -0.99 1.79
CA LEU A 107 -11.26 -1.30 3.00
C LEU A 107 -12.17 -1.40 4.22
N LEU A 108 -13.11 -0.46 4.36
CA LEU A 108 -14.05 -0.43 5.48
C LEU A 108 -15.04 -1.60 5.46
N GLU A 109 -15.64 -1.92 4.31
CA GLU A 109 -16.57 -3.03 4.16
C GLU A 109 -15.96 -4.41 4.48
N ARG A 110 -14.62 -4.51 4.42
CA ARG A 110 -13.88 -5.74 4.71
C ARG A 110 -13.10 -5.66 6.01
N ASN A 111 -13.38 -4.64 6.83
CA ASN A 111 -12.75 -4.42 8.14
C ASN A 111 -11.23 -4.52 8.09
N TYR A 112 -10.59 -3.92 7.04
CA TYR A 112 -9.15 -3.90 6.97
C TYR A 112 -8.54 -3.04 8.07
N VAL A 113 -7.51 -3.58 8.71
CA VAL A 113 -6.70 -2.91 9.72
C VAL A 113 -5.23 -2.98 9.35
N MET A 114 -4.43 -2.07 9.90
CA MET A 114 -2.98 -2.04 9.73
C MET A 114 -2.27 -2.35 11.05
N PRO A 115 -1.78 -3.58 11.25
CA PRO A 115 -1.12 -3.97 12.48
C PRO A 115 0.32 -3.45 12.58
N VAL A 116 0.68 -3.03 13.81
CA VAL A 116 2.06 -2.77 14.24
C VAL A 116 2.32 -3.58 15.50
N TRP A 117 3.08 -4.67 15.40
CA TRP A 117 3.33 -5.57 16.52
C TRP A 117 4.71 -6.24 16.49
N THR A 118 4.94 -7.20 17.38
CA THR A 118 6.09 -8.10 17.33
C THR A 118 5.69 -9.44 16.72
N GLU A 119 6.63 -10.20 16.19
CA GLU A 119 6.38 -11.54 15.65
C GLU A 119 5.74 -12.48 16.69
N ILE A 120 6.13 -12.34 17.96
CA ILE A 120 5.59 -13.18 19.05
C ILE A 120 4.09 -12.92 19.28
N LEU A 121 3.65 -11.68 19.11
CA LEU A 121 2.25 -11.29 19.34
C LEU A 121 1.34 -11.63 18.16
N GLU A 122 1.89 -11.72 16.96
CA GLU A 122 1.11 -11.95 15.74
C GLU A 122 0.27 -13.20 15.79
N GLU A 123 0.90 -14.36 16.06
CA GLU A 123 0.20 -15.66 16.02
C GLU A 123 -0.96 -15.68 17.00
N LYS A 124 -0.71 -15.24 18.23
CA LYS A 124 -1.74 -15.17 19.28
C LYS A 124 -2.87 -14.23 18.91
N THR A 125 -2.56 -13.03 18.42
CA THR A 125 -3.59 -12.06 18.03
C THR A 125 -4.43 -12.55 16.86
N ARG A 126 -3.80 -13.16 15.85
CA ARG A 126 -4.53 -13.76 14.72
C ARG A 126 -5.40 -14.93 15.14
N GLU A 127 -4.97 -15.74 16.10
CA GLU A 127 -5.78 -16.83 16.66
C GLU A 127 -6.98 -16.29 17.43
N ASN A 128 -6.79 -15.25 18.26
CA ASN A 128 -7.88 -14.61 19.00
C ASN A 128 -8.89 -13.94 18.06
N VAL A 129 -8.44 -13.25 17.05
CA VAL A 129 -9.32 -12.67 16.03
C VAL A 129 -10.17 -13.75 15.36
N ARG A 130 -9.55 -14.82 14.88
CA ARG A 130 -10.29 -15.95 14.26
C ARG A 130 -11.28 -16.63 15.19
N THR A 131 -11.00 -16.62 16.49
CA THR A 131 -11.80 -17.35 17.48
C THR A 131 -12.94 -16.50 18.03
N TYR A 132 -12.73 -15.23 18.24
CA TYR A 132 -13.63 -14.37 19.01
C TYR A 132 -14.26 -13.23 18.22
N CYS A 133 -13.76 -12.89 17.03
CA CYS A 133 -14.42 -11.91 16.18
C CYS A 133 -15.56 -12.59 15.41
N GLU A 134 -16.73 -11.94 15.41
CA GLU A 134 -17.87 -12.38 14.61
C GLU A 134 -17.69 -12.01 13.15
N ASP A 135 -17.07 -10.86 12.91
CA ASP A 135 -16.75 -10.36 11.58
C ASP A 135 -15.34 -10.77 11.16
N ASP A 136 -15.14 -10.97 9.87
CA ASP A 136 -13.82 -11.14 9.31
C ASP A 136 -13.03 -9.84 9.40
N ILE A 137 -11.88 -9.89 10.07
CA ILE A 137 -10.94 -8.77 10.14
C ILE A 137 -9.87 -8.95 9.06
N GLY A 138 -9.77 -7.98 8.16
CA GLY A 138 -8.81 -7.97 7.07
C GLY A 138 -7.42 -7.51 7.52
N PHE A 139 -6.41 -8.37 7.39
CA PHE A 139 -5.01 -8.00 7.57
C PHE A 139 -4.36 -7.89 6.19
N GLY A 140 -4.15 -6.67 5.70
CA GLY A 140 -3.54 -6.45 4.39
C GLY A 140 -2.04 -6.72 4.40
N ALA A 141 -1.38 -6.21 5.41
CA ALA A 141 0.04 -6.38 5.70
C ALA A 141 0.30 -6.13 7.19
N VAL A 142 1.55 -6.13 7.61
CA VAL A 142 1.97 -6.00 9.01
C VAL A 142 3.28 -5.24 9.09
N MET A 143 3.41 -4.33 10.06
CA MET A 143 4.69 -3.77 10.46
C MET A 143 5.21 -4.47 11.70
N TYR A 144 6.44 -4.98 11.65
CA TYR A 144 7.10 -5.58 12.79
C TYR A 144 8.06 -4.60 13.44
N TYR A 145 7.74 -4.22 14.67
CA TYR A 145 8.53 -3.26 15.44
C TYR A 145 10.02 -3.60 15.54
N GLU A 146 10.35 -4.86 15.72
CA GLU A 146 11.72 -5.31 16.00
C GLU A 146 12.52 -5.63 14.74
N ARG A 147 11.85 -5.95 13.63
CA ARG A 147 12.49 -6.48 12.42
C ARG A 147 12.53 -5.47 11.28
N ASP A 148 11.48 -4.70 11.12
CA ASP A 148 11.34 -3.82 9.98
C ASP A 148 12.17 -2.55 10.16
N ARG A 149 12.40 -1.85 9.05
CA ARG A 149 13.17 -0.61 9.04
C ARG A 149 12.24 0.55 9.27
N TRP A 150 12.64 1.39 10.22
CA TRP A 150 11.87 2.56 10.64
C TRP A 150 12.75 3.80 10.57
N PRO A 151 12.36 4.88 9.87
CA PRO A 151 13.12 6.12 9.78
C PRO A 151 12.88 7.04 10.99
N LEU A 152 12.55 6.49 12.14
CA LEU A 152 12.30 7.22 13.36
C LEU A 152 13.63 7.73 13.97
N ASN A 153 13.58 8.80 14.76
CA ASN A 153 14.73 9.46 15.38
C ASN A 153 15.70 10.13 14.39
N GLY A 154 15.21 10.62 13.26
CA GLY A 154 16.02 11.32 12.28
C GLY A 154 17.02 10.44 11.54
N MET A 155 16.88 9.13 11.64
CA MET A 155 17.70 8.17 10.91
C MET A 155 17.28 8.07 9.45
N ILE A 156 17.30 9.18 8.73
CA ILE A 156 17.29 9.18 7.28
C ILE A 156 18.73 9.00 6.86
N TYR A 157 19.16 7.76 6.68
CA TYR A 157 20.43 7.47 6.02
C TYR A 157 20.17 7.31 4.53
N ASP A 158 21.09 7.78 3.71
CA ASP A 158 21.09 7.43 2.29
C ASP A 158 21.01 5.90 2.17
N GLY A 159 19.96 5.42 1.48
CA GLY A 159 19.71 3.99 1.28
C GLY A 159 18.97 3.26 2.42
N VAL A 160 18.46 3.96 3.44
CA VAL A 160 17.52 3.37 4.39
C VAL A 160 16.10 3.46 3.82
N TRP A 161 15.50 2.32 3.61
CA TRP A 161 14.12 2.20 3.19
C TRP A 161 13.20 2.18 4.40
N ASP A 162 12.10 2.94 4.35
CA ASP A 162 11.02 2.84 5.32
C ASP A 162 10.05 1.73 4.90
N ASN A 163 10.01 0.63 5.66
CA ASN A 163 9.12 -0.48 5.34
C ASN A 163 7.64 -0.11 5.43
N ASN A 164 7.27 0.96 6.15
CA ASN A 164 5.89 1.44 6.14
C ASN A 164 5.38 1.79 4.74
N LEU A 165 6.23 2.32 3.88
CA LEU A 165 5.82 2.67 2.51
C LEU A 165 5.36 1.44 1.72
N GLU A 166 5.97 0.28 1.95
CA GLU A 166 5.59 -0.97 1.31
C GLU A 166 4.41 -1.64 2.02
N GLU A 167 4.49 -1.82 3.33
CA GLU A 167 3.50 -2.60 4.07
C GLU A 167 2.14 -1.89 4.16
N VAL A 168 2.14 -0.57 4.33
CA VAL A 168 0.89 0.21 4.29
C VAL A 168 0.29 0.19 2.88
N TRP A 169 1.13 0.27 1.83
CA TRP A 169 0.67 0.12 0.46
C TRP A 169 0.03 -1.24 0.20
N HIS A 170 0.57 -2.32 0.76
CA HIS A 170 -0.05 -3.64 0.67
C HIS A 170 -1.45 -3.68 1.27
N THR A 171 -1.70 -2.98 2.38
CA THR A 171 -3.04 -2.84 2.95
C THR A 171 -3.95 -2.02 2.04
N LEU A 172 -3.49 -0.84 1.60
CA LEU A 172 -4.27 0.02 0.71
C LEU A 172 -4.60 -0.65 -0.62
N SER A 173 -3.67 -1.41 -1.20
CA SER A 173 -3.85 -2.09 -2.48
C SER A 173 -4.99 -3.12 -2.46
N LYS A 174 -5.39 -3.63 -1.28
CA LYS A 174 -6.59 -4.47 -1.15
C LYS A 174 -7.86 -3.71 -1.53
N GLY A 175 -7.94 -2.43 -1.15
CA GLY A 175 -9.01 -1.54 -1.58
C GLY A 175 -9.00 -1.32 -3.10
N TRP A 176 -7.84 -1.04 -3.68
CA TRP A 176 -7.67 -0.87 -5.14
C TRP A 176 -8.08 -2.11 -5.93
N TYR A 177 -7.67 -3.31 -5.49
CA TYR A 177 -8.04 -4.57 -6.14
C TYR A 177 -9.55 -4.82 -6.12
N ALA A 178 -10.22 -4.39 -5.06
CA ALA A 178 -11.64 -4.59 -4.90
C ALA A 178 -12.48 -3.52 -5.61
N ALA A 179 -12.06 -2.25 -5.55
CA ALA A 179 -12.77 -1.14 -6.18
C ALA A 179 -12.63 -1.15 -7.71
N TYR A 180 -11.44 -1.52 -8.21
CA TYR A 180 -11.12 -1.45 -9.64
C TYR A 180 -10.45 -2.73 -10.16
N PRO A 181 -11.14 -3.87 -10.12
CA PRO A 181 -10.55 -5.17 -10.46
C PRO A 181 -10.08 -5.28 -11.91
N GLU A 182 -10.66 -4.52 -12.83
CA GLU A 182 -10.25 -4.46 -14.23
C GLU A 182 -8.89 -3.80 -14.44
N TYR A 183 -8.51 -2.89 -13.52
CA TYR A 183 -7.22 -2.21 -13.57
C TYR A 183 -6.17 -2.88 -12.68
N PHE A 184 -6.53 -3.23 -11.46
CA PHE A 184 -5.59 -3.66 -10.42
C PHE A 184 -5.78 -5.12 -9.96
N GLY A 185 -6.87 -5.77 -10.37
CA GLY A 185 -7.13 -7.15 -9.97
C GLY A 185 -6.06 -8.11 -10.47
N VAL A 186 -5.85 -9.17 -9.73
CA VAL A 186 -4.85 -10.21 -10.08
C VAL A 186 -5.28 -11.10 -11.27
N GLY A 187 -6.52 -10.98 -11.72
CA GLY A 187 -7.03 -11.72 -12.89
C GLY A 187 -7.13 -13.23 -12.72
N TYR A 188 -7.11 -13.74 -11.49
CA TYR A 188 -6.91 -15.16 -11.21
C TYR A 188 -8.20 -15.92 -10.87
N TYR A 189 -9.11 -15.36 -10.10
CA TYR A 189 -10.29 -16.08 -9.63
C TYR A 189 -11.58 -15.43 -10.13
N GLY A 190 -12.09 -15.99 -11.24
CA GLY A 190 -13.42 -15.63 -11.74
C GLY A 190 -13.49 -14.51 -12.77
N PHE A 191 -12.38 -13.88 -13.11
CA PHE A 191 -12.33 -12.89 -14.19
C PHE A 191 -11.90 -13.52 -15.51
N SER A 192 -12.66 -13.26 -16.58
CA SER A 192 -12.39 -13.79 -17.92
C SER A 192 -11.18 -13.12 -18.60
N SER A 193 -10.72 -12.00 -18.09
CA SER A 193 -9.58 -11.23 -18.63
C SER A 193 -8.61 -10.81 -17.52
N ARG A 194 -7.35 -10.66 -17.88
CA ARG A 194 -6.33 -10.10 -16.98
C ARG A 194 -6.56 -8.59 -16.80
N SER A 195 -6.29 -8.09 -15.60
CA SER A 195 -6.30 -6.65 -15.34
C SER A 195 -5.19 -5.94 -16.12
N VAL A 196 -5.30 -4.61 -16.22
CA VAL A 196 -4.26 -3.77 -16.84
C VAL A 196 -2.92 -3.96 -16.13
N LEU A 197 -2.90 -3.98 -14.79
CA LEU A 197 -1.69 -4.21 -14.00
C LEU A 197 -1.08 -5.59 -14.30
N ALA A 198 -1.89 -6.65 -14.25
CA ALA A 198 -1.40 -8.00 -14.52
C ALA A 198 -0.84 -8.15 -15.93
N HIS A 199 -1.46 -7.49 -16.92
CA HIS A 199 -0.94 -7.46 -18.29
C HIS A 199 0.38 -6.68 -18.38
N SER A 200 0.49 -5.54 -17.71
CA SER A 200 1.73 -4.75 -17.66
C SER A 200 2.88 -5.53 -17.02
N MET A 201 2.57 -6.29 -15.95
CA MET A 201 3.55 -7.18 -15.33
C MET A 201 4.01 -8.31 -16.28
N ASP A 202 3.11 -8.88 -17.09
CA ASP A 202 3.51 -9.85 -18.12
C ASP A 202 4.47 -9.23 -19.13
N LEU A 203 4.19 -8.02 -19.60
CA LEU A 203 5.09 -7.30 -20.51
C LEU A 203 6.45 -7.04 -19.87
N ALA A 204 6.48 -6.57 -18.62
CA ALA A 204 7.73 -6.30 -17.90
C ALA A 204 8.60 -7.55 -17.71
N ARG A 205 7.98 -8.72 -17.62
CA ARG A 205 8.68 -10.02 -17.53
C ARG A 205 9.07 -10.62 -18.88
N GLY A 206 8.70 -9.99 -20.00
CA GLY A 206 8.93 -10.52 -21.33
C GLY A 206 7.97 -11.64 -21.73
N GLY A 207 6.86 -11.82 -21.00
CA GLY A 207 5.80 -12.78 -21.30
C GLY A 207 5.01 -13.27 -20.10
N ARG A 208 3.97 -14.04 -20.36
CA ARG A 208 3.17 -14.70 -19.34
C ARG A 208 3.73 -16.08 -19.02
N PHE A 209 4.21 -16.24 -17.79
CA PHE A 209 4.70 -17.53 -17.30
C PHE A 209 3.71 -18.10 -16.28
N LYS A 210 3.42 -19.41 -16.37
CA LYS A 210 2.61 -20.13 -15.37
C LYS A 210 3.45 -20.61 -14.20
N GLU A 211 4.74 -20.80 -14.46
CA GLU A 211 5.77 -21.20 -13.51
C GLU A 211 6.98 -20.32 -13.76
N ILE A 212 7.84 -20.15 -12.78
CA ILE A 212 9.09 -19.41 -12.95
C ILE A 212 9.95 -20.12 -13.98
N PRO A 213 10.32 -19.46 -15.08
CA PRO A 213 11.17 -20.07 -16.09
C PRO A 213 12.60 -20.21 -15.59
N ASP A 214 13.34 -21.19 -16.10
CA ASP A 214 14.78 -21.33 -15.79
C ASP A 214 15.59 -20.11 -16.24
N LYS A 215 15.14 -19.40 -17.25
CA LYS A 215 15.70 -18.15 -17.73
C LYS A 215 14.59 -17.25 -18.27
N TYR A 216 14.57 -16.01 -17.80
CA TYR A 216 13.73 -14.96 -18.37
C TYR A 216 14.30 -14.47 -19.71
N PRO A 217 13.47 -13.88 -20.59
CA PRO A 217 13.97 -13.18 -21.77
C PRO A 217 15.02 -12.12 -21.43
N ASP A 218 15.99 -11.90 -22.32
CA ASP A 218 17.09 -10.97 -22.05
C ASP A 218 16.65 -9.50 -21.94
N ASP A 219 15.46 -9.17 -22.41
CA ASP A 219 14.81 -7.86 -22.35
C ASP A 219 13.77 -7.76 -21.21
N ALA A 220 13.66 -8.77 -20.36
CA ALA A 220 12.78 -8.69 -19.19
C ALA A 220 13.29 -7.65 -18.18
N TRP A 221 12.41 -6.75 -17.79
CA TRP A 221 12.70 -5.73 -16.77
C TRP A 221 12.58 -6.25 -15.36
N TYR A 222 11.83 -7.35 -15.20
CA TYR A 222 11.45 -7.88 -13.90
C TYR A 222 11.50 -9.41 -13.91
N SER A 223 12.11 -9.98 -12.88
CA SER A 223 12.21 -11.43 -12.69
C SER A 223 11.97 -11.78 -11.22
N TYR A 224 11.44 -12.98 -10.98
CA TYR A 224 11.40 -13.53 -9.62
C TYR A 224 12.63 -14.39 -9.40
N ASP A 225 13.31 -14.20 -8.29
CA ASP A 225 14.49 -14.97 -7.91
C ASP A 225 14.15 -16.28 -7.20
N ASP A 226 12.96 -16.36 -6.63
CA ASP A 226 12.49 -17.54 -5.93
C ASP A 226 11.29 -18.20 -6.63
N LYS A 227 11.02 -19.44 -6.27
CA LYS A 227 9.93 -20.24 -6.82
C LYS A 227 8.56 -19.88 -6.23
N THR A 228 8.48 -18.85 -5.45
CA THR A 228 7.21 -18.36 -4.91
C THR A 228 6.54 -17.45 -5.92
N CYS A 229 5.82 -18.05 -6.81
CA CYS A 229 5.02 -17.36 -7.80
C CYS A 229 3.77 -16.75 -7.16
N GLY A 230 3.98 -15.77 -6.28
CA GLY A 230 2.92 -15.21 -5.44
C GLY A 230 1.85 -14.43 -6.19
N TYR A 231 2.16 -13.87 -7.35
CA TYR A 231 1.23 -12.99 -8.07
C TYR A 231 1.11 -13.37 -9.54
N GLY A 232 0.45 -14.49 -9.79
CA GLY A 232 -0.06 -14.77 -11.11
C GLY A 232 1.01 -15.05 -12.16
N CYS A 233 1.88 -15.96 -11.87
CA CYS A 233 2.67 -16.60 -12.93
C CYS A 233 1.81 -17.12 -14.05
#